data_68c35cfe25b40483d24c80235f8ec7b8
#
_entry.id   68c35cfe25b40483d24c80235f8ec7b8
#
_cell.length_a   1.000
_cell.length_b   1.000
_cell.length_c   1.000
_cell.angle_alpha   90.00
_cell.angle_beta   90.00
_cell.angle_gamma   90.00
#
_symmetry.space_group_name_H-M   'P 1'
#
loop_
_entity.id
_entity.type
_entity.pdbx_description
1 polymer ?
#
loop_
_entity_poly.entity_id
_entity_poly.type
_entity_poly.pdbx_seq_one_letter_code
_entity_poly.pdbx_strand_id
1 'polypeptide(L)'
;TGETGNIVTDEDLTAHTITGKGEIPLTEAMDKFTIQLALVFIAYILAFLFMKGMNVIINTGAFGDFGFNTVQPLIWGFNFLFGTIFALLLKAVLQALKKKGVIKREYMNNFLQNRISGFMFDMMVVASIAAIDLSAFQYRKFIIPLVVLCVVGAAVTYWYLSIVCKRVYPGYRHQAFLMMYGMLTGTASTGIILLREMDPQFQTPAAADLVNLQPWAIVFGFPMLLMLSYAPQSVGKSLITAVVMIVLFVIMNLIALRRDIFKKKKKT
;
A
#
# COMPACT_ATOMS: atom_id res chain seq x y z
N THR A 1 5.19 -27.50 -32.91
CA THR A 1 6.46 -27.36 -32.19
C THR A 1 6.12 -26.56 -30.93
N GLY A 2 5.85 -27.29 -29.82
CA GLY A 2 5.48 -26.72 -28.56
C GLY A 2 6.70 -26.16 -27.84
N GLU A 3 6.64 -24.91 -27.43
CA GLU A 3 7.53 -24.36 -26.41
C GLU A 3 7.06 -24.95 -25.06
N THR A 4 7.80 -25.94 -24.59
CA THR A 4 7.72 -26.43 -23.21
C THR A 4 8.15 -25.27 -22.30
N GLY A 5 7.20 -24.69 -21.57
CA GLY A 5 7.47 -23.75 -20.50
C GLY A 5 8.46 -24.40 -19.53
N ASN A 6 9.61 -23.77 -19.36
CA ASN A 6 10.62 -24.19 -18.38
C ASN A 6 9.98 -24.21 -17.00
N ILE A 7 9.72 -25.41 -16.50
CA ILE A 7 9.43 -25.65 -15.08
C ILE A 7 10.75 -25.31 -14.37
N VAL A 8 10.78 -24.17 -13.64
CA VAL A 8 11.89 -23.78 -12.80
C VAL A 8 12.01 -24.86 -11.71
N THR A 9 13.00 -25.74 -11.85
CA THR A 9 13.32 -26.74 -10.83
C THR A 9 14.11 -26.09 -9.69
N ASP A 10 14.10 -26.69 -8.49
CA ASP A 10 14.83 -26.19 -7.32
C ASP A 10 16.34 -25.98 -7.60
N GLU A 11 16.90 -26.65 -8.59
CA GLU A 11 18.29 -26.45 -9.06
C GLU A 11 18.50 -25.14 -9.82
N ASP A 12 17.45 -24.59 -10.47
CA ASP A 12 17.50 -23.28 -11.14
C ASP A 12 17.40 -22.10 -10.15
N LEU A 13 17.08 -22.36 -8.90
CA LEU A 13 17.17 -21.41 -7.78
C LEU A 13 18.59 -21.27 -7.21
N THR A 14 19.57 -21.81 -7.90
CA THR A 14 21.00 -21.71 -7.57
C THR A 14 21.53 -20.29 -7.74
N ALA A 15 22.77 -20.06 -7.33
CA ALA A 15 23.45 -18.77 -7.28
C ALA A 15 23.27 -17.84 -8.50
N HIS A 16 22.96 -18.40 -9.69
CA HIS A 16 22.75 -17.64 -10.92
C HIS A 16 21.42 -16.89 -11.00
N THR A 17 20.36 -17.41 -10.39
CA THR A 17 19.04 -16.71 -10.33
C THR A 17 19.01 -15.62 -9.24
N ILE A 18 19.90 -15.74 -8.26
CA ILE A 18 20.06 -14.77 -7.18
C ILE A 18 21.00 -13.62 -7.58
N THR A 19 21.82 -13.82 -8.62
CA THR A 19 22.80 -12.82 -9.12
C THR A 19 22.36 -12.25 -10.47
N GLY A 20 21.84 -11.03 -10.50
CA GLY A 20 21.63 -10.26 -11.72
C GLY A 20 22.93 -9.75 -12.34
N LYS A 21 22.94 -9.45 -13.65
CA LYS A 21 24.10 -8.83 -14.34
C LYS A 21 24.48 -7.52 -13.65
N GLY A 22 25.70 -7.44 -13.10
CA GLY A 22 26.23 -6.25 -12.41
C GLY A 22 25.95 -6.18 -10.92
N GLU A 23 25.41 -7.23 -10.31
CA GLU A 23 25.29 -7.35 -8.85
C GLU A 23 26.64 -7.72 -8.19
N ILE A 24 26.70 -7.50 -6.88
CA ILE A 24 27.86 -7.84 -6.05
C ILE A 24 28.10 -9.34 -6.09
N PRO A 25 29.31 -9.84 -6.39
CA PRO A 25 29.62 -11.28 -6.38
C PRO A 25 29.37 -11.91 -5.01
N LEU A 26 28.97 -13.18 -4.98
CA LEU A 26 28.80 -13.96 -3.73
C LEU A 26 30.07 -14.10 -2.89
N THR A 27 31.24 -13.95 -3.52
CA THR A 27 32.56 -14.09 -2.90
C THR A 27 33.04 -12.81 -2.23
N GLU A 28 32.32 -11.70 -2.30
CA GLU A 28 32.73 -10.49 -1.56
C GLU A 28 32.33 -10.58 -0.10
N ALA A 29 33.15 -9.97 0.78
CA ALA A 29 33.03 -10.02 2.24
C ALA A 29 31.71 -9.41 2.80
N MET A 30 30.90 -8.73 1.97
CA MET A 30 29.62 -8.18 2.36
C MET A 30 28.47 -9.09 1.95
N ASP A 31 27.70 -9.55 2.93
CA ASP A 31 26.48 -10.30 2.69
C ASP A 31 25.42 -9.40 2.00
N LYS A 32 24.91 -9.88 0.86
CA LYS A 32 23.87 -9.17 0.09
C LYS A 32 22.61 -8.89 0.91
N PHE A 33 22.25 -9.80 1.81
CA PHE A 33 21.09 -9.62 2.69
C PHE A 33 21.30 -8.45 3.66
N THR A 34 22.49 -8.37 4.26
CA THR A 34 22.87 -7.29 5.18
C THR A 34 22.77 -5.92 4.50
N ILE A 35 23.20 -5.81 3.23
CA ILE A 35 23.09 -4.57 2.47
C ILE A 35 21.62 -4.18 2.26
N GLN A 36 20.74 -5.13 1.89
CA GLN A 36 19.32 -4.86 1.73
C GLN A 36 18.69 -4.39 3.04
N LEU A 37 19.03 -5.06 4.15
CA LEU A 37 18.53 -4.70 5.48
C LEU A 37 19.03 -3.31 5.89
N ALA A 38 20.30 -2.99 5.63
CA ALA A 38 20.85 -1.65 5.88
C ALA A 38 20.12 -0.56 5.08
N LEU A 39 19.80 -0.80 3.81
CA LEU A 39 19.01 0.14 2.99
C LEU A 39 17.61 0.38 3.57
N VAL A 40 16.96 -0.66 4.09
CA VAL A 40 15.65 -0.53 4.77
C VAL A 40 15.79 0.33 6.03
N PHE A 41 16.81 0.07 6.85
CA PHE A 41 17.06 0.88 8.06
C PHE A 41 17.40 2.33 7.74
N ILE A 42 18.20 2.59 6.71
CA ILE A 42 18.53 3.96 6.26
C ILE A 42 17.24 4.69 5.86
N ALA A 43 16.38 4.06 5.06
CA ALA A 43 15.10 4.65 4.67
C ALA A 43 14.23 4.98 5.89
N TYR A 44 14.18 4.09 6.88
CA TYR A 44 13.41 4.29 8.11
C TYR A 44 14.01 5.39 9.01
N ILE A 45 15.34 5.46 9.15
CA ILE A 45 16.02 6.53 9.89
C ILE A 45 15.74 7.89 9.26
N LEU A 46 15.81 7.99 7.93
CA LEU A 46 15.50 9.23 7.22
C LEU A 46 14.04 9.65 7.45
N ALA A 47 13.11 8.71 7.38
CA ALA A 47 11.71 8.96 7.69
C ALA A 47 11.52 9.43 9.14
N PHE A 48 12.18 8.77 10.10
CA PHE A 48 12.12 9.14 11.51
C PHE A 48 12.69 10.55 11.77
N LEU A 49 13.84 10.88 11.19
CA LEU A 49 14.44 12.22 11.32
C LEU A 49 13.54 13.30 10.72
N PHE A 50 12.90 13.01 9.60
CA PHE A 50 11.92 13.91 9.00
C PHE A 50 10.71 14.14 9.91
N MET A 51 10.10 13.05 10.44
CA MET A 51 8.98 13.14 11.38
C MET A 51 9.35 13.91 12.64
N LYS A 52 10.55 13.67 13.18
CA LYS A 52 11.07 14.41 14.33
C LYS A 52 11.25 15.91 14.02
N GLY A 53 11.77 16.23 12.85
CA GLY A 53 11.90 17.61 12.39
C GLY A 53 10.54 18.32 12.26
N MET A 54 9.55 17.64 11.66
CA MET A 54 8.18 18.15 11.58
C MET A 54 7.56 18.36 12.96
N ASN A 55 7.80 17.45 13.89
CA ASN A 55 7.32 17.59 15.27
C ASN A 55 7.93 18.82 15.98
N VAL A 56 9.21 19.11 15.75
CA VAL A 56 9.84 20.33 16.27
C VAL A 56 9.14 21.58 15.71
N ILE A 57 8.84 21.61 14.41
CA ILE A 57 8.13 22.73 13.77
C ILE A 57 6.72 22.91 14.35
N ILE A 58 5.99 21.80 14.59
CA ILE A 58 4.66 21.87 15.20
C ILE A 58 4.75 22.43 16.62
N ASN A 59 5.76 22.02 17.39
CA ASN A 59 5.97 22.49 18.76
C ASN A 59 6.33 23.98 18.84
N THR A 60 6.75 24.64 17.78
CA THR A 60 6.91 26.12 17.73
C THR A 60 5.58 26.86 17.69
N GLY A 61 4.44 26.16 17.61
CA GLY A 61 3.11 26.76 17.54
C GLY A 61 2.68 27.23 16.16
N ALA A 62 3.47 26.96 15.11
CA ALA A 62 3.21 27.41 13.74
C ALA A 62 1.83 26.98 13.19
N PHE A 63 1.28 25.88 13.69
CA PHE A 63 -0.02 25.33 13.27
C PHE A 63 -1.10 25.40 14.36
N GLY A 64 -0.83 26.08 15.50
CA GLY A 64 -1.76 26.20 16.63
C GLY A 64 -2.33 24.85 17.09
N ASP A 65 -3.55 24.88 17.63
CA ASP A 65 -4.23 23.68 18.15
C ASP A 65 -4.45 22.59 17.09
N PHE A 66 -4.60 22.96 15.82
CA PHE A 66 -4.72 21.99 14.72
C PHE A 66 -3.45 21.17 14.55
N GLY A 67 -2.28 21.80 14.72
CA GLY A 67 -0.98 21.13 14.68
C GLY A 67 -0.86 20.05 15.75
N PHE A 68 -1.18 20.38 16.99
CA PHE A 68 -1.05 19.47 18.13
C PHE A 68 -2.10 18.35 18.12
N ASN A 69 -3.36 18.68 17.84
CA ASN A 69 -4.47 17.75 18.00
C ASN A 69 -4.73 16.90 16.74
N THR A 70 -4.25 17.32 15.56
CA THR A 70 -4.54 16.64 14.30
C THR A 70 -3.26 16.20 13.59
N VAL A 71 -2.33 17.14 13.32
CA VAL A 71 -1.16 16.84 12.50
C VAL A 71 -0.15 15.97 13.22
N GLN A 72 0.14 16.24 14.48
CA GLN A 72 1.12 15.49 15.27
C GLN A 72 0.75 14.01 15.43
N PRO A 73 -0.49 13.63 15.85
CA PRO A 73 -0.91 12.23 15.91
C PRO A 73 -0.87 11.53 14.53
N LEU A 74 -1.18 12.27 13.45
CA LEU A 74 -1.12 11.76 12.09
C LEU A 74 0.30 11.43 11.66
N ILE A 75 1.26 12.32 11.89
CA ILE A 75 2.66 12.08 11.52
C ILE A 75 3.17 10.81 12.19
N TRP A 76 2.90 10.61 13.46
CA TRP A 76 3.32 9.41 14.18
C TRP A 76 2.49 8.18 13.85
N GLY A 77 1.20 8.31 13.63
CA GLY A 77 0.30 7.22 13.27
C GLY A 77 0.55 6.66 11.87
N PHE A 78 0.93 7.54 10.93
CA PHE A 78 1.21 7.17 9.53
C PHE A 78 2.71 7.10 9.19
N ASN A 79 3.54 6.69 10.15
CA ASN A 79 4.98 6.54 9.97
C ASN A 79 5.36 5.65 8.77
N PHE A 80 4.55 4.61 8.47
CA PHE A 80 4.73 3.73 7.32
C PHE A 80 4.65 4.49 5.99
N LEU A 81 3.84 5.55 5.91
CA LEU A 81 3.73 6.38 4.71
C LEU A 81 5.03 7.12 4.43
N PHE A 82 5.60 7.74 5.47
CA PHE A 82 6.90 8.40 5.35
C PHE A 82 8.01 7.39 5.05
N GLY A 83 7.98 6.21 5.70
CA GLY A 83 8.89 5.11 5.39
C GLY A 83 8.84 4.73 3.91
N THR A 84 7.64 4.62 3.33
CA THR A 84 7.46 4.32 1.90
C THR A 84 8.00 5.44 1.01
N ILE A 85 7.70 6.71 1.33
CA ILE A 85 8.19 7.86 0.57
C ILE A 85 9.72 7.90 0.57
N PHE A 86 10.37 7.75 1.73
CA PHE A 86 11.82 7.77 1.85
C PHE A 86 12.48 6.55 1.21
N ALA A 87 11.84 5.38 1.23
CA ALA A 87 12.31 4.21 0.49
C ALA A 87 12.29 4.44 -1.03
N LEU A 88 11.22 5.06 -1.56
CA LEU A 88 11.13 5.44 -2.98
C LEU A 88 12.16 6.50 -3.35
N LEU A 89 12.36 7.51 -2.49
CA LEU A 89 13.39 8.53 -2.68
C LEU A 89 14.80 7.92 -2.68
N LEU A 90 15.09 7.03 -1.73
CA LEU A 90 16.38 6.34 -1.67
C LEU A 90 16.63 5.52 -2.94
N LYS A 91 15.61 4.80 -3.42
CA LYS A 91 15.65 4.07 -4.69
C LYS A 91 15.94 5.00 -5.86
N ALA A 92 15.25 6.13 -5.96
CA ALA A 92 15.44 7.12 -7.02
C ALA A 92 16.85 7.72 -6.98
N VAL A 93 17.37 8.05 -5.79
CA VAL A 93 18.74 8.57 -5.60
C VAL A 93 19.78 7.53 -6.04
N LEU A 94 19.66 6.30 -5.61
CA LEU A 94 20.59 5.22 -6.00
C LEU A 94 20.58 4.99 -7.51
N GLN A 95 19.41 5.02 -8.15
CA GLN A 95 19.29 4.92 -9.61
C GLN A 95 19.90 6.13 -10.33
N ALA A 96 19.72 7.34 -9.80
CA ALA A 96 20.32 8.55 -10.37
C ALA A 96 21.85 8.54 -10.25
N LEU A 97 22.40 8.08 -9.12
CA LEU A 97 23.84 7.92 -8.91
C LEU A 97 24.44 6.85 -9.84
N LYS A 98 23.70 5.75 -10.08
CA LYS A 98 24.09 4.73 -11.06
C LYS A 98 24.14 5.32 -12.49
N LYS A 99 23.12 6.10 -12.89
CA LYS A 99 23.09 6.76 -14.20
C LYS A 99 24.23 7.75 -14.39
N LYS A 100 24.66 8.45 -13.33
CA LYS A 100 25.82 9.37 -13.37
C LYS A 100 27.18 8.67 -13.29
N GLY A 101 27.22 7.35 -13.21
CA GLY A 101 28.46 6.57 -13.15
C GLY A 101 29.21 6.65 -11.79
N VAL A 102 28.62 7.31 -10.79
CA VAL A 102 29.19 7.36 -9.43
C VAL A 102 29.15 6.00 -8.77
N ILE A 103 28.06 5.27 -8.97
CA ILE A 103 27.87 3.90 -8.49
C ILE A 103 27.95 2.96 -9.69
N LYS A 104 28.91 2.04 -9.68
CA LYS A 104 29.11 1.06 -10.76
C LYS A 104 28.31 -0.22 -10.55
N ARG A 105 27.90 -0.50 -9.31
CA ARG A 105 27.25 -1.76 -8.90
C ARG A 105 25.76 -1.54 -8.58
N GLU A 106 24.96 -2.59 -8.73
CA GLU A 106 23.57 -2.61 -8.33
C GLU A 106 23.46 -3.12 -6.89
N TYR A 107 23.13 -2.22 -5.97
CA TYR A 107 22.98 -2.55 -4.56
C TYR A 107 21.59 -3.07 -4.19
N MET A 108 20.59 -2.85 -5.04
CA MET A 108 19.21 -3.26 -4.79
C MET A 108 18.91 -4.59 -5.48
N ASN A 109 18.60 -5.59 -4.68
CA ASN A 109 18.15 -6.90 -5.16
C ASN A 109 16.66 -7.06 -4.84
N ASN A 110 15.82 -7.05 -5.88
CA ASN A 110 14.36 -7.13 -5.72
C ASN A 110 13.93 -8.46 -5.07
N PHE A 111 14.62 -9.57 -5.33
CA PHE A 111 14.29 -10.85 -4.74
C PHE A 111 14.51 -10.84 -3.21
N LEU A 112 15.67 -10.36 -2.75
CA LEU A 112 15.96 -10.25 -1.32
C LEU A 112 15.05 -9.25 -0.63
N GLN A 113 14.75 -8.11 -1.28
CA GLN A 113 13.81 -7.14 -0.74
C GLN A 113 12.41 -7.72 -0.57
N ASN A 114 11.92 -8.50 -1.53
CA ASN A 114 10.63 -9.18 -1.41
C ASN A 114 10.62 -10.20 -0.27
N ARG A 115 11.72 -10.92 -0.04
CA ARG A 115 11.83 -11.83 1.11
C ARG A 115 11.82 -11.09 2.45
N ILE A 116 12.59 -10.00 2.56
CA ILE A 116 12.58 -9.15 3.76
C ILE A 116 11.17 -8.60 4.00
N SER A 117 10.53 -8.10 2.95
CA SER A 117 9.16 -7.58 3.04
C SER A 117 8.16 -8.65 3.51
N GLY A 118 8.23 -9.87 2.95
CA GLY A 118 7.39 -10.98 3.36
C GLY A 118 7.59 -11.33 4.85
N PHE A 119 8.83 -11.51 5.27
CA PHE A 119 9.15 -11.79 6.67
C PHE A 119 8.67 -10.69 7.63
N MET A 120 8.91 -9.42 7.30
CA MET A 120 8.46 -8.29 8.11
C MET A 120 6.93 -8.20 8.16
N PHE A 121 6.26 -8.52 7.05
CA PHE A 121 4.80 -8.59 7.00
C PHE A 121 4.26 -9.69 7.92
N ASP A 122 4.83 -10.89 7.88
CA ASP A 122 4.41 -11.99 8.75
C ASP A 122 4.61 -11.64 10.23
N MET A 123 5.77 -11.05 10.57
CA MET A 123 6.04 -10.57 11.94
C MET A 123 5.05 -9.48 12.38
N MET A 124 4.70 -8.56 11.48
CA MET A 124 3.72 -7.51 11.76
C MET A 124 2.32 -8.10 12.02
N VAL A 125 1.90 -9.09 11.23
CA VAL A 125 0.61 -9.77 11.41
C VAL A 125 0.57 -10.48 12.76
N VAL A 126 1.61 -11.26 13.10
CA VAL A 126 1.70 -11.97 14.38
C VAL A 126 1.67 -10.99 15.54
N ALA A 127 2.48 -9.92 15.49
CA ALA A 127 2.54 -8.90 16.54
C ALA A 127 1.18 -8.17 16.68
N SER A 128 0.50 -7.85 15.59
CA SER A 128 -0.80 -7.20 15.59
C SER A 128 -1.88 -8.08 16.23
N ILE A 129 -1.88 -9.37 15.91
CA ILE A 129 -2.83 -10.33 16.52
C ILE A 129 -2.53 -10.51 18.01
N ALA A 130 -1.26 -10.65 18.37
CA ALA A 130 -0.83 -10.79 19.77
C ALA A 130 -1.15 -9.55 20.63
N ALA A 131 -1.19 -8.37 20.02
CA ALA A 131 -1.51 -7.11 20.71
C ALA A 131 -3.02 -6.89 20.91
N ILE A 132 -3.90 -7.76 20.40
CA ILE A 132 -5.35 -7.63 20.57
C ILE A 132 -5.71 -7.87 22.03
N ASP A 133 -6.30 -6.86 22.65
CA ASP A 133 -6.86 -7.02 24.00
C ASP A 133 -8.18 -7.78 23.94
N LEU A 134 -8.12 -9.07 24.34
CA LEU A 134 -9.28 -9.94 24.34
C LEU A 134 -10.38 -9.48 25.32
N SER A 135 -10.02 -8.69 26.34
CA SER A 135 -11.00 -8.16 27.29
C SER A 135 -11.99 -7.19 26.62
N ALA A 136 -11.55 -6.49 25.56
CA ALA A 136 -12.40 -5.58 24.80
C ALA A 136 -13.59 -6.29 24.16
N PHE A 137 -13.44 -7.57 23.80
CA PHE A 137 -14.52 -8.35 23.20
C PHE A 137 -15.61 -8.75 24.18
N GLN A 138 -15.39 -8.62 25.48
CA GLN A 138 -16.42 -8.86 26.51
C GLN A 138 -17.43 -7.70 26.60
N TYR A 139 -17.05 -6.52 26.12
CA TYR A 139 -17.91 -5.34 26.18
C TYR A 139 -18.87 -5.28 24.98
N ARG A 140 -20.16 -5.50 25.23
CA ARG A 140 -21.20 -5.40 24.17
C ARG A 140 -21.21 -4.05 23.46
N LYS A 141 -20.88 -2.98 24.16
CA LYS A 141 -20.78 -1.61 23.61
C LYS A 141 -19.65 -1.46 22.58
N PHE A 142 -18.66 -2.34 22.61
CA PHE A 142 -17.56 -2.37 21.65
C PHE A 142 -17.85 -3.36 20.50
N ILE A 143 -18.25 -4.60 20.84
CA ILE A 143 -18.36 -5.67 19.84
C ILE A 143 -19.53 -5.45 18.87
N ILE A 144 -20.67 -4.93 19.36
CA ILE A 144 -21.83 -4.71 18.48
C ILE A 144 -21.53 -3.69 17.39
N PRO A 145 -21.01 -2.47 17.67
CA PRO A 145 -20.64 -1.52 16.64
C PRO A 145 -19.55 -2.07 15.71
N LEU A 146 -18.58 -2.83 16.23
CA LEU A 146 -17.52 -3.44 15.44
C LEU A 146 -18.08 -4.42 14.41
N VAL A 147 -18.93 -5.36 14.85
CA VAL A 147 -19.54 -6.37 13.96
C VAL A 147 -20.44 -5.69 12.92
N VAL A 148 -21.27 -4.73 13.33
CA VAL A 148 -22.13 -3.97 12.42
C VAL A 148 -21.27 -3.24 11.38
N LEU A 149 -20.19 -2.58 11.80
CA LEU A 149 -19.28 -1.87 10.88
C LEU A 149 -18.65 -2.84 9.86
N CYS A 150 -18.18 -4.00 10.31
CA CYS A 150 -17.58 -5.01 9.44
C CYS A 150 -18.60 -5.56 8.42
N VAL A 151 -19.80 -5.93 8.87
CA VAL A 151 -20.84 -6.50 8.00
C VAL A 151 -21.35 -5.45 7.00
N VAL A 152 -21.68 -4.26 7.47
CA VAL A 152 -22.15 -3.16 6.61
C VAL A 152 -21.05 -2.73 5.65
N GLY A 153 -19.81 -2.59 6.13
CA GLY A 153 -18.66 -2.24 5.29
C GLY A 153 -18.42 -3.26 4.18
N ALA A 154 -18.44 -4.55 4.51
CA ALA A 154 -18.29 -5.61 3.52
C ALA A 154 -19.44 -5.61 2.49
N ALA A 155 -20.69 -5.47 2.94
CA ALA A 155 -21.85 -5.46 2.07
C ALA A 155 -21.87 -4.25 1.12
N VAL A 156 -21.57 -3.04 1.63
CA VAL A 156 -21.49 -1.81 0.84
C VAL A 156 -20.36 -1.90 -0.17
N THR A 157 -19.18 -2.39 0.23
CA THR A 157 -18.04 -2.59 -0.66
C THR A 157 -18.38 -3.58 -1.77
N TYR A 158 -19.03 -4.69 -1.44
CA TYR A 158 -19.48 -5.69 -2.42
C TYR A 158 -20.42 -5.06 -3.46
N TRP A 159 -21.45 -4.38 -2.99
CA TRP A 159 -22.45 -3.73 -3.85
C TRP A 159 -21.81 -2.67 -4.75
N TYR A 160 -21.00 -1.78 -4.18
CA TYR A 160 -20.31 -0.72 -4.90
C TYR A 160 -19.37 -1.28 -5.98
N LEU A 161 -18.51 -2.24 -5.63
CA LEU A 161 -17.58 -2.85 -6.58
C LEU A 161 -18.29 -3.65 -7.67
N SER A 162 -19.43 -4.26 -7.38
CA SER A 162 -20.24 -4.95 -8.39
C SER A 162 -20.70 -3.99 -9.50
N ILE A 163 -20.92 -2.74 -9.18
CA ILE A 163 -21.30 -1.70 -10.15
C ILE A 163 -20.08 -1.15 -10.87
N VAL A 164 -19.04 -0.79 -10.11
CA VAL A 164 -17.82 -0.15 -10.64
C VAL A 164 -17.05 -1.08 -11.57
N CYS A 165 -16.83 -2.33 -11.17
CA CYS A 165 -16.05 -3.27 -11.98
C CYS A 165 -16.72 -3.60 -13.32
N LYS A 166 -18.05 -3.60 -13.39
CA LYS A 166 -18.78 -3.76 -14.66
C LYS A 166 -18.49 -2.62 -15.64
N ARG A 167 -18.25 -1.41 -15.14
CA ARG A 167 -18.05 -0.22 -15.98
C ARG A 167 -16.59 0.03 -16.30
N VAL A 168 -15.71 -0.17 -15.33
CA VAL A 168 -14.28 0.18 -15.45
C VAL A 168 -13.46 -0.94 -16.09
N TYR A 169 -13.80 -2.21 -15.80
CA TYR A 169 -13.05 -3.40 -16.22
C TYR A 169 -13.88 -4.38 -17.06
N PRO A 170 -14.39 -3.98 -18.25
CA PRO A 170 -15.33 -4.82 -19.02
C PRO A 170 -14.71 -6.14 -19.51
N GLY A 171 -13.39 -6.20 -19.73
CA GLY A 171 -12.68 -7.38 -20.24
C GLY A 171 -12.36 -8.44 -19.20
N TYR A 172 -12.19 -8.07 -17.91
CA TYR A 172 -11.80 -8.95 -16.81
C TYR A 172 -12.49 -8.56 -15.49
N ARG A 173 -13.79 -8.28 -15.58
CA ARG A 173 -14.58 -7.72 -14.48
C ARG A 173 -14.58 -8.58 -13.21
N HIS A 174 -14.57 -9.91 -13.35
CA HIS A 174 -14.64 -10.85 -12.21
C HIS A 174 -13.30 -10.89 -11.47
N GLN A 175 -12.20 -10.93 -12.22
CA GLN A 175 -10.84 -10.87 -11.68
C GLN A 175 -10.59 -9.53 -10.97
N ALA A 176 -10.96 -8.42 -11.63
CA ALA A 176 -10.87 -7.09 -11.04
C ALA A 176 -11.75 -6.95 -9.79
N PHE A 177 -12.94 -7.55 -9.78
CA PHE A 177 -13.83 -7.54 -8.62
C PHE A 177 -13.19 -8.25 -7.41
N LEU A 178 -12.70 -9.49 -7.60
CA LEU A 178 -12.07 -10.24 -6.51
C LEU A 178 -10.82 -9.53 -5.97
N MET A 179 -9.97 -9.05 -6.89
CA MET A 179 -8.78 -8.28 -6.55
C MET A 179 -9.12 -7.04 -5.71
N MET A 180 -10.05 -6.22 -6.19
CA MET A 180 -10.46 -4.97 -5.52
C MET A 180 -11.20 -5.23 -4.20
N TYR A 181 -12.07 -6.25 -4.17
CA TYR A 181 -12.79 -6.62 -2.97
C TYR A 181 -11.84 -7.09 -1.87
N GLY A 182 -10.89 -7.97 -2.21
CA GLY A 182 -9.86 -8.41 -1.27
C GLY A 182 -8.98 -7.27 -0.77
N MET A 183 -8.60 -6.34 -1.66
CA MET A 183 -7.82 -5.17 -1.30
C MET A 183 -8.58 -4.21 -0.37
N LEU A 184 -9.86 -3.94 -0.64
CA LEU A 184 -10.66 -2.96 0.12
C LEU A 184 -11.23 -3.53 1.43
N THR A 185 -11.41 -4.85 1.54
CA THR A 185 -11.83 -5.51 2.78
C THR A 185 -10.68 -6.06 3.61
N GLY A 186 -9.46 -6.07 3.04
CA GLY A 186 -8.25 -6.54 3.68
C GLY A 186 -7.04 -5.71 3.28
N THR A 187 -6.12 -6.34 2.55
CA THR A 187 -4.87 -5.74 2.07
C THR A 187 -4.65 -6.06 0.59
N ALA A 188 -3.64 -5.42 -0.02
CA ALA A 188 -3.22 -5.76 -1.37
C ALA A 188 -2.87 -7.27 -1.50
N SER A 189 -2.25 -7.86 -0.47
CA SER A 189 -1.96 -9.30 -0.44
C SER A 189 -3.24 -10.15 -0.47
N THR A 190 -4.27 -9.78 0.29
CA THR A 190 -5.58 -10.46 0.24
C THR A 190 -6.20 -10.35 -1.15
N GLY A 191 -6.05 -9.17 -1.80
CA GLY A 191 -6.49 -8.99 -3.19
C GLY A 191 -5.79 -9.93 -4.17
N ILE A 192 -4.48 -10.13 -4.03
CA ILE A 192 -3.70 -11.08 -4.84
C ILE A 192 -4.13 -12.53 -4.58
N ILE A 193 -4.36 -12.90 -3.32
CA ILE A 193 -4.81 -14.25 -2.95
C ILE A 193 -6.16 -14.55 -3.62
N LEU A 194 -7.13 -13.65 -3.49
CA LEU A 194 -8.44 -13.83 -4.13
C LEU A 194 -8.37 -13.81 -5.67
N LEU A 195 -7.47 -13.01 -6.24
CA LEU A 195 -7.26 -13.01 -7.69
C LEU A 195 -6.76 -14.36 -8.20
N ARG A 196 -5.87 -15.03 -7.45
CA ARG A 196 -5.32 -16.34 -7.83
C ARG A 196 -6.37 -17.44 -7.96
N GLU A 197 -7.49 -17.31 -7.27
CA GLU A 197 -8.59 -18.29 -7.40
C GLU A 197 -9.20 -18.28 -8.81
N MET A 198 -9.18 -17.15 -9.51
CA MET A 198 -9.73 -17.03 -10.86
C MET A 198 -8.68 -16.83 -11.95
N ASP A 199 -7.49 -16.38 -11.60
CA ASP A 199 -6.38 -16.15 -12.51
C ASP A 199 -5.05 -16.61 -11.88
N PRO A 200 -4.84 -17.94 -11.75
CA PRO A 200 -3.65 -18.49 -11.10
C PRO A 200 -2.33 -18.08 -11.76
N GLN A 201 -2.35 -17.83 -13.06
CA GLN A 201 -1.18 -17.50 -13.88
C GLN A 201 -1.03 -15.98 -14.15
N PHE A 202 -1.91 -15.14 -13.55
CA PHE A 202 -1.91 -13.69 -13.76
C PHE A 202 -1.93 -13.27 -15.25
N GLN A 203 -2.73 -13.95 -16.05
CA GLN A 203 -2.87 -13.65 -17.49
C GLN A 203 -3.66 -12.38 -17.76
N THR A 204 -4.48 -11.95 -16.79
CA THR A 204 -5.21 -10.69 -16.86
C THR A 204 -4.39 -9.51 -16.33
N PRO A 205 -4.66 -8.26 -16.78
CA PRO A 205 -4.00 -7.07 -16.26
C PRO A 205 -4.28 -6.78 -14.79
N ALA A 206 -5.21 -7.50 -14.14
CA ALA A 206 -5.68 -7.23 -12.78
C ALA A 206 -4.55 -7.11 -11.74
N ALA A 207 -3.56 -8.03 -11.78
CA ALA A 207 -2.42 -7.98 -10.86
C ALA A 207 -1.55 -6.73 -11.05
N ALA A 208 -1.31 -6.34 -12.29
CA ALA A 208 -0.56 -5.12 -12.61
C ALA A 208 -1.34 -3.86 -12.18
N ASP A 209 -2.65 -3.85 -12.38
CA ASP A 209 -3.52 -2.75 -11.95
C ASP A 209 -3.49 -2.58 -10.43
N LEU A 210 -3.50 -3.67 -9.66
CA LEU A 210 -3.41 -3.62 -8.21
C LEU A 210 -2.15 -2.86 -7.77
N VAL A 211 -1.00 -3.18 -8.35
CA VAL A 211 0.28 -2.54 -8.01
C VAL A 211 0.28 -1.06 -8.43
N ASN A 212 -0.23 -0.78 -9.63
CA ASN A 212 -0.27 0.58 -10.17
C ASN A 212 -1.25 1.50 -9.44
N LEU A 213 -2.31 0.97 -8.85
CA LEU A 213 -3.30 1.74 -8.08
C LEU A 213 -2.77 2.17 -6.71
N GLN A 214 -1.82 1.45 -6.10
CA GLN A 214 -1.33 1.72 -4.74
C GLN A 214 -0.81 3.16 -4.55
N PRO A 215 0.12 3.69 -5.37
CA PRO A 215 0.61 5.07 -5.20
C PRO A 215 -0.50 6.11 -5.33
N TRP A 216 -1.42 5.90 -6.27
CA TRP A 216 -2.55 6.81 -6.48
C TRP A 216 -3.55 6.76 -5.34
N ALA A 217 -3.81 5.58 -4.78
CA ALA A 217 -4.67 5.42 -3.59
C ALA A 217 -4.12 6.21 -2.40
N ILE A 218 -2.81 6.25 -2.20
CA ILE A 218 -2.16 7.05 -1.15
C ILE A 218 -2.36 8.54 -1.43
N VAL A 219 -2.06 9.01 -2.64
CA VAL A 219 -2.17 10.44 -3.00
C VAL A 219 -3.60 10.95 -2.84
N PHE A 220 -4.59 10.25 -3.39
CA PHE A 220 -5.98 10.66 -3.33
C PHE A 220 -6.66 10.35 -1.99
N GLY A 221 -6.15 9.36 -1.26
CA GLY A 221 -6.63 9.01 0.08
C GLY A 221 -6.07 9.93 1.18
N PHE A 222 -4.99 10.67 0.93
CA PHE A 222 -4.34 11.50 1.94
C PHE A 222 -5.30 12.50 2.62
N PRO A 223 -6.18 13.24 1.93
CA PRO A 223 -7.15 14.10 2.59
C PRO A 223 -8.11 13.33 3.52
N MET A 224 -8.46 12.08 3.16
CA MET A 224 -9.30 11.22 3.99
C MET A 224 -8.56 10.76 5.24
N LEU A 225 -7.25 10.49 5.13
CA LEU A 225 -6.41 10.15 6.28
C LEU A 225 -6.32 11.29 7.29
N LEU A 226 -6.25 12.55 6.84
CA LEU A 226 -6.29 13.73 7.71
C LEU A 226 -7.59 13.79 8.53
N MET A 227 -8.72 13.39 7.94
CA MET A 227 -10.00 13.40 8.61
C MET A 227 -10.14 12.34 9.71
N LEU A 228 -9.36 11.25 9.67
CA LEU A 228 -9.39 10.20 10.69
C LEU A 228 -8.99 10.71 12.08
N SER A 229 -8.02 11.59 12.18
CA SER A 229 -7.60 12.19 13.46
C SER A 229 -8.47 13.39 13.86
N TYR A 230 -9.15 14.02 12.91
CA TYR A 230 -10.01 15.16 13.15
C TYR A 230 -11.42 14.75 13.66
N ALA A 231 -11.97 13.68 13.11
CA ALA A 231 -13.32 13.20 13.42
C ALA A 231 -13.58 12.91 14.91
N PRO A 232 -12.71 12.17 15.64
CA PRO A 232 -13.01 11.74 17.01
C PRO A 232 -12.92 12.85 18.05
N GLN A 233 -12.47 14.06 17.69
CA GLN A 233 -12.27 15.16 18.64
C GLN A 233 -13.58 15.77 19.17
N SER A 234 -14.67 15.77 18.39
CA SER A 234 -16.01 16.20 18.84
C SER A 234 -17.08 15.72 17.85
N VAL A 235 -18.34 15.69 18.33
CA VAL A 235 -19.50 15.31 17.51
C VAL A 235 -19.65 16.23 16.29
N GLY A 236 -19.45 17.54 16.45
CA GLY A 236 -19.49 18.50 15.35
C GLY A 236 -18.40 18.23 14.28
N LYS A 237 -17.18 17.92 14.73
CA LYS A 237 -16.06 17.54 13.84
C LYS A 237 -16.33 16.22 13.11
N SER A 238 -16.96 15.26 13.78
CA SER A 238 -17.39 14.01 13.16
C SER A 238 -18.41 14.23 12.05
N LEU A 239 -19.41 15.10 12.26
CA LEU A 239 -20.40 15.46 11.23
C LEU A 239 -19.77 16.17 10.04
N ILE A 240 -18.86 17.13 10.29
CA ILE A 240 -18.10 17.79 9.23
C ILE A 240 -17.31 16.78 8.41
N THR A 241 -16.61 15.86 9.09
CA THR A 241 -15.86 14.78 8.43
C THR A 241 -16.77 13.92 7.56
N ALA A 242 -17.94 13.52 8.05
CA ALA A 242 -18.90 12.72 7.28
C ALA A 242 -19.34 13.45 5.99
N VAL A 243 -19.65 14.74 6.08
CA VAL A 243 -20.02 15.57 4.92
C VAL A 243 -18.87 15.67 3.93
N VAL A 244 -17.65 15.96 4.41
CA VAL A 244 -16.45 16.06 3.56
C VAL A 244 -16.17 14.73 2.85
N MET A 245 -16.28 13.60 3.55
CA MET A 245 -16.09 12.27 2.96
C MET A 245 -17.12 11.95 1.89
N ILE A 246 -18.40 12.31 2.09
CA ILE A 246 -19.46 12.14 1.10
C ILE A 246 -19.17 13.01 -0.14
N VAL A 247 -18.78 14.26 0.06
CA VAL A 247 -18.47 15.17 -1.05
C VAL A 247 -17.28 14.66 -1.86
N LEU A 248 -16.20 14.24 -1.18
CA LEU A 248 -15.03 13.65 -1.84
C LEU A 248 -15.40 12.38 -2.61
N PHE A 249 -16.20 11.50 -2.01
CA PHE A 249 -16.69 10.29 -2.67
C PHE A 249 -17.47 10.62 -3.94
N VAL A 250 -18.38 11.59 -3.90
CA VAL A 250 -19.15 12.02 -5.07
C VAL A 250 -18.24 12.60 -6.15
N ILE A 251 -17.32 13.49 -5.79
CA ILE A 251 -16.37 14.10 -6.73
C ILE A 251 -15.53 13.03 -7.42
N MET A 252 -14.94 12.10 -6.65
CA MET A 252 -14.13 11.03 -7.19
C MET A 252 -14.90 10.12 -8.14
N ASN A 253 -16.15 9.78 -7.78
CA ASN A 253 -17.03 8.99 -8.66
C ASN A 253 -17.38 9.74 -9.94
N LEU A 254 -17.67 11.02 -9.87
CA LEU A 254 -17.95 11.86 -11.04
C LEU A 254 -16.74 11.92 -11.98
N ILE A 255 -15.52 12.05 -11.42
CA ILE A 255 -14.28 12.03 -12.21
C ILE A 255 -14.07 10.66 -12.87
N ALA A 256 -14.23 9.57 -12.11
CA ALA A 256 -14.08 8.20 -12.62
C ALA A 256 -15.11 7.85 -13.70
N LEU A 257 -16.38 8.24 -13.50
CA LEU A 257 -17.47 7.96 -14.45
C LEU A 257 -17.43 8.86 -15.69
N ARG A 258 -16.92 10.10 -15.59
CA ARG A 258 -16.75 10.98 -16.76
C ARG A 258 -15.76 10.44 -17.80
N ARG A 259 -14.77 9.67 -17.41
CA ARG A 259 -13.83 9.03 -18.35
C ARG A 259 -14.51 8.07 -19.31
N ASP A 260 -15.59 7.44 -18.93
CA ASP A 260 -16.34 6.56 -19.83
C ASP A 260 -17.13 7.31 -20.92
N ILE A 261 -17.52 8.55 -20.64
CA ILE A 261 -18.23 9.41 -21.62
C ILE A 261 -17.27 9.84 -22.75
N PHE A 262 -16.00 10.06 -22.44
CA PHE A 262 -15.00 10.47 -23.44
C PHE A 262 -14.51 9.32 -24.35
N LYS A 263 -14.55 8.06 -23.89
CA LYS A 263 -14.18 6.90 -24.71
C LYS A 263 -15.24 6.53 -25.76
N LYS A 264 -16.50 6.87 -25.54
CA LYS A 264 -17.59 6.63 -26.51
C LYS A 264 -17.53 7.51 -27.76
N LYS A 265 -16.79 8.61 -27.76
CA LYS A 265 -16.66 9.55 -28.90
C LYS A 265 -15.55 9.20 -29.91
N LYS A 266 -14.79 8.11 -29.69
CA LYS A 266 -13.70 7.69 -30.59
C LYS A 266 -14.05 6.45 -31.44
N LYS A 267 -15.33 6.10 -31.55
CA LYS A 267 -15.83 4.99 -32.38
C LYS A 267 -16.90 5.47 -33.39
N THR A 268 -16.70 6.64 -33.99
CA THR A 268 -17.39 7.06 -35.23
C THR A 268 -16.35 7.61 -36.18
#